data_17da430c3daf40eb1d0f4b3250fbc9b8
#
_entry.id   17da430c3daf40eb1d0f4b3250fbc9b8
#
_cell.length_a   1.000
_cell.length_b   1.000
_cell.length_c   1.000
_cell.angle_alpha   90.00
_cell.angle_beta   90.00
_cell.angle_gamma   90.00
#
_symmetry.space_group_name_H-M   'P 1'
#
loop_
_entity.id
_entity.type
_entity.pdbx_description
1 polymer ?
#
loop_
_entity_poly.entity_id
_entity_poly.type
_entity_poly.pdbx_seq_one_letter_code
_entity_poly.pdbx_strand_id
1 'polypeptide(L)'
;ENTFSPCNSLGRTEGIYNNIPNNVQPSNSDIQRLNQDIHFSRAFALRRVNAPDSYVNREWNWAVRQAYLKHDDGLLLAAAKRATDIGWYDRAIYAADRTESKHNYSYRYAMPHQSYVVSHSRNAGIDPAWAYGLMRQESRFVSQARSHVGAGGLMQIMPDTAKLVARQMGETYNPAALTDMNTNIRYGTFYLSMIQSQL
;
A
#
# COMPACT_ATOMS: atom_id res chain seq x y z
N GLU A 1 25.75 5.53 3.21
CA GLU A 1 24.92 5.26 2.03
C GLU A 1 24.05 4.06 2.32
N ASN A 2 22.89 4.32 2.92
CA ASN A 2 21.94 3.28 3.23
C ASN A 2 21.03 3.08 2.03
N THR A 3 21.46 2.26 1.12
CA THR A 3 20.61 1.79 0.04
C THR A 3 19.73 0.68 0.57
N PHE A 4 18.51 1.00 0.94
CA PHE A 4 17.44 0.02 0.92
C PHE A 4 17.26 -0.37 -0.54
N SER A 5 17.97 -1.41 -0.97
CA SER A 5 17.77 -2.00 -2.28
C SER A 5 16.75 -3.13 -2.12
N PRO A 6 15.57 -2.99 -2.70
CA PRO A 6 14.62 -4.11 -2.78
C PRO A 6 15.18 -5.32 -3.51
N CYS A 7 16.24 -5.10 -4.29
CA CYS A 7 16.89 -6.15 -5.07
C CYS A 7 17.92 -6.98 -4.29
N ASN A 8 18.24 -6.60 -3.04
CA ASN A 8 18.98 -7.48 -2.14
C ASN A 8 18.14 -8.61 -1.55
N SER A 9 16.95 -8.81 -2.06
CA SER A 9 16.01 -9.85 -1.69
C SER A 9 16.48 -11.28 -1.97
N LEU A 10 17.68 -11.47 -2.46
CA LEU A 10 18.33 -12.79 -2.53
C LEU A 10 18.90 -13.23 -1.18
N GLY A 11 18.22 -12.91 -0.08
CA GLY A 11 18.41 -13.57 1.20
C GLY A 11 19.65 -13.17 2.00
N ARG A 12 20.30 -12.06 1.67
CA ARG A 12 21.38 -11.51 2.51
C ARG A 12 20.91 -10.23 3.21
N THR A 13 20.20 -10.40 4.28
CA THR A 13 19.96 -9.36 5.27
C THR A 13 21.10 -9.31 6.30
N GLU A 14 22.29 -9.68 5.91
CA GLU A 14 23.43 -9.50 6.78
C GLU A 14 23.80 -8.03 6.83
N GLY A 15 23.40 -7.48 7.90
CA GLY A 15 23.96 -6.27 8.43
C GLY A 15 23.39 -5.02 7.76
N ILE A 16 23.09 -4.13 8.58
CA ILE A 16 23.29 -2.72 8.36
C ILE A 16 21.98 -1.99 8.13
N TYR A 17 21.03 -2.32 8.95
CA TYR A 17 19.95 -1.35 9.24
C TYR A 17 20.28 -0.51 10.49
N ASN A 18 21.56 -0.31 10.78
CA ASN A 18 22.00 0.38 11.99
C ASN A 18 21.68 1.88 12.00
N ASN A 19 21.17 2.45 10.91
CA ASN A 19 20.87 3.87 10.81
C ASN A 19 19.56 4.17 10.06
N ILE A 20 18.51 3.37 10.27
CA ILE A 20 17.19 3.79 9.80
C ILE A 20 16.79 5.02 10.61
N PRO A 21 16.56 6.18 9.98
CA PRO A 21 16.15 7.37 10.70
C PRO A 21 14.85 7.13 11.47
N ASN A 22 14.71 7.76 12.64
CA ASN A 22 13.49 7.65 13.41
C ASN A 22 12.29 8.15 12.60
N ASN A 23 11.15 7.48 12.77
CA ASN A 23 9.89 7.94 12.19
C ASN A 23 9.54 9.34 12.72
N VAL A 24 9.38 10.30 11.81
CA VAL A 24 8.96 11.66 12.15
C VAL A 24 7.44 11.73 12.08
N GLN A 25 6.82 12.21 13.15
CA GLN A 25 5.39 12.52 13.17
C GLN A 25 5.17 13.96 12.75
N PRO A 26 4.08 14.26 12.02
CA PRO A 26 3.72 15.65 11.73
C PRO A 26 3.38 16.40 13.01
N SER A 27 3.81 17.65 13.10
CA SER A 27 3.51 18.52 14.23
C SER A 27 2.04 18.99 14.20
N ASN A 28 1.57 19.54 15.32
CA ASN A 28 0.24 20.17 15.36
C ASN A 28 0.10 21.32 14.35
N SER A 29 1.16 22.08 14.12
CA SER A 29 1.18 23.13 13.11
C SER A 29 1.06 22.57 11.68
N ASP A 30 1.68 21.42 11.38
CA ASP A 30 1.54 20.75 10.08
C ASP A 30 0.11 20.28 9.86
N ILE A 31 -0.53 19.74 10.89
CA ILE A 31 -1.94 19.31 10.85
C ILE A 31 -2.86 20.53 10.65
N GLN A 32 -2.59 21.66 11.30
CA GLN A 32 -3.36 22.88 11.11
C GLN A 32 -3.22 23.40 9.66
N ARG A 33 -1.99 23.42 9.10
CA ARG A 33 -1.75 23.82 7.72
C ARG A 33 -2.47 22.89 6.73
N LEU A 34 -2.47 21.56 6.99
CA LEU A 34 -3.22 20.61 6.19
C LEU A 34 -4.73 20.95 6.16
N ASN A 35 -5.31 21.29 7.32
CA ASN A 35 -6.73 21.63 7.43
C ASN A 35 -7.07 22.96 6.73
N GLN A 36 -6.11 23.86 6.57
CA GLN A 36 -6.25 25.15 5.89
C GLN A 36 -5.95 25.07 4.38
N ASP A 37 -5.28 24.01 3.94
CA ASP A 37 -4.98 23.82 2.52
C ASP A 37 -6.26 23.47 1.75
N ILE A 38 -6.58 24.29 0.76
CA ILE A 38 -7.84 24.19 0.02
C ILE A 38 -7.90 22.91 -0.84
N HIS A 39 -6.78 22.46 -1.40
CA HIS A 39 -6.76 21.30 -2.28
C HIS A 39 -6.83 20.00 -1.49
N PHE A 40 -6.09 19.87 -0.38
CA PHE A 40 -6.24 18.72 0.52
C PHE A 40 -7.67 18.66 1.09
N SER A 41 -8.22 19.80 1.54
CA SER A 41 -9.58 19.87 2.06
C SER A 41 -10.61 19.43 1.02
N ARG A 42 -10.46 19.86 -0.25
CA ARG A 42 -11.31 19.43 -1.37
C ARG A 42 -11.17 17.94 -1.66
N ALA A 43 -9.95 17.41 -1.67
CA ALA A 43 -9.72 15.98 -1.91
C ALA A 43 -10.44 15.13 -0.85
N PHE A 44 -10.32 15.48 0.44
CA PHE A 44 -11.02 14.78 1.51
C PHE A 44 -12.55 14.94 1.44
N ALA A 45 -13.04 16.14 1.08
CA ALA A 45 -14.47 16.37 0.90
C ALA A 45 -15.05 15.57 -0.26
N LEU A 46 -14.38 15.58 -1.41
CA LEU A 46 -14.78 14.80 -2.58
C LEU A 46 -14.79 13.28 -2.30
N ARG A 47 -13.76 12.77 -1.61
CA ARG A 47 -13.73 11.36 -1.18
C ARG A 47 -14.92 11.02 -0.28
N ARG A 48 -15.25 11.88 0.69
CA ARG A 48 -16.36 11.64 1.64
C ARG A 48 -17.72 11.51 0.96
N VAL A 49 -17.92 12.20 -0.17
CA VAL A 49 -19.16 12.13 -0.95
C VAL A 49 -19.06 11.11 -2.10
N ASN A 50 -18.05 10.26 -2.11
CA ASN A 50 -17.79 9.25 -3.14
C ASN A 50 -17.77 9.86 -4.57
N ALA A 51 -17.18 11.04 -4.71
CA ALA A 51 -16.98 11.65 -6.03
C ALA A 51 -16.06 10.76 -6.90
N PRO A 52 -16.14 10.87 -8.24
CA PRO A 52 -15.26 10.11 -9.13
C PRO A 52 -13.78 10.30 -8.78
N ASP A 53 -13.04 9.21 -8.79
CA ASP A 53 -11.60 9.18 -8.41
C ASP A 53 -10.76 10.18 -9.19
N SER A 54 -11.12 10.47 -10.44
CA SER A 54 -10.41 11.46 -11.28
C SER A 54 -10.39 12.86 -10.64
N TYR A 55 -11.50 13.29 -10.03
CA TYR A 55 -11.57 14.59 -9.35
C TYR A 55 -10.83 14.57 -8.02
N VAL A 56 -11.04 13.51 -7.22
CA VAL A 56 -10.38 13.32 -5.93
C VAL A 56 -8.87 13.30 -6.12
N ASN A 57 -8.38 12.48 -7.06
CA ASN A 57 -6.96 12.32 -7.33
C ASN A 57 -6.33 13.60 -7.90
N ARG A 58 -7.04 14.37 -8.69
CA ARG A 58 -6.54 15.64 -9.22
C ARG A 58 -6.23 16.64 -8.10
N GLU A 59 -7.16 16.84 -7.17
CA GLU A 59 -6.95 17.74 -6.02
C GLU A 59 -5.81 17.24 -5.12
N TRP A 60 -5.80 15.94 -4.80
CA TRP A 60 -4.74 15.33 -4.00
C TRP A 60 -3.36 15.48 -4.65
N ASN A 61 -3.25 15.08 -5.91
CA ASN A 61 -1.97 15.08 -6.62
C ASN A 61 -1.43 16.51 -6.77
N TRP A 62 -2.32 17.48 -6.99
CA TRP A 62 -1.94 18.88 -7.05
C TRP A 62 -1.38 19.36 -5.70
N ALA A 63 -2.10 19.13 -4.60
CA ALA A 63 -1.66 19.52 -3.26
C ALA A 63 -0.31 18.90 -2.89
N VAL A 64 -0.18 17.58 -3.10
CA VAL A 64 1.08 16.86 -2.84
C VAL A 64 2.22 17.42 -3.68
N ARG A 65 1.98 17.71 -4.96
CA ARG A 65 2.99 18.32 -5.83
C ARG A 65 3.41 19.70 -5.32
N GLN A 66 2.45 20.54 -4.88
CA GLN A 66 2.78 21.87 -4.34
C GLN A 66 3.60 21.78 -3.04
N ALA A 67 3.25 20.85 -2.14
CA ALA A 67 4.00 20.61 -0.92
C ALA A 67 5.43 20.11 -1.23
N TYR A 68 5.57 19.17 -2.16
CA TYR A 68 6.86 18.65 -2.61
C TYR A 68 7.76 19.77 -3.19
N LEU A 69 7.24 20.60 -4.10
CA LEU A 69 8.00 21.70 -4.71
C LEU A 69 8.44 22.77 -3.69
N LYS A 70 7.79 22.85 -2.54
CA LYS A 70 8.15 23.73 -1.43
C LYS A 70 9.03 23.04 -0.39
N HIS A 71 9.45 21.80 -0.61
CA HIS A 71 10.18 20.96 0.34
C HIS A 71 9.48 20.84 1.70
N ASP A 72 8.13 20.83 1.69
CA ASP A 72 7.31 20.82 2.91
C ASP A 72 6.99 19.40 3.36
N ASP A 73 7.99 18.71 3.90
CA ASP A 73 7.83 17.35 4.42
C ASP A 73 6.82 17.27 5.57
N GLY A 74 6.69 18.33 6.37
CA GLY A 74 5.72 18.37 7.46
C GLY A 74 4.28 18.28 6.94
N LEU A 75 3.95 19.05 5.89
CA LEU A 75 2.64 19.00 5.25
C LEU A 75 2.38 17.66 4.55
N LEU A 76 3.41 17.10 3.87
CA LEU A 76 3.32 15.78 3.25
C LEU A 76 3.07 14.68 4.28
N LEU A 77 3.75 14.72 5.43
CA LEU A 77 3.53 13.76 6.52
C LEU A 77 2.17 13.93 7.18
N ALA A 78 1.68 15.16 7.34
CA ALA A 78 0.33 15.42 7.85
C ALA A 78 -0.75 14.86 6.91
N ALA A 79 -0.57 15.04 5.59
CA ALA A 79 -1.44 14.48 4.58
C ALA A 79 -1.42 12.94 4.60
N ALA A 80 -0.22 12.34 4.66
CA ALA A 80 -0.05 10.89 4.74
C ALA A 80 -0.71 10.32 6.01
N LYS A 81 -0.50 10.96 7.17
CA LYS A 81 -1.15 10.56 8.42
C LYS A 81 -2.67 10.58 8.29
N ARG A 82 -3.23 11.70 7.84
CA ARG A 82 -4.70 11.83 7.71
C ARG A 82 -5.29 10.81 6.73
N ALA A 83 -4.60 10.54 5.63
CA ALA A 83 -5.02 9.51 4.68
C ALA A 83 -4.95 8.10 5.31
N THR A 84 -3.90 7.80 6.07
CA THR A 84 -3.77 6.53 6.81
C THR A 84 -4.91 6.36 7.83
N ASP A 85 -5.21 7.40 8.60
CA ASP A 85 -6.25 7.38 9.65
C ASP A 85 -7.65 7.03 9.08
N ILE A 86 -7.89 7.34 7.81
CA ILE A 86 -9.16 7.01 7.11
C ILE A 86 -9.06 5.81 6.17
N GLY A 87 -7.98 5.03 6.24
CA GLY A 87 -7.77 3.85 5.41
C GLY A 87 -7.49 4.14 3.93
N TRP A 88 -7.04 5.34 3.61
CA TRP A 88 -6.74 5.75 2.23
C TRP A 88 -5.25 5.56 1.92
N TYR A 89 -4.83 4.29 1.96
CA TYR A 89 -3.42 3.90 1.97
C TYR A 89 -2.66 4.28 0.70
N ASP A 90 -3.28 4.16 -0.47
CA ASP A 90 -2.65 4.52 -1.75
C ASP A 90 -2.26 6.00 -1.78
N ARG A 91 -3.09 6.88 -1.22
CA ARG A 91 -2.81 8.31 -1.12
C ARG A 91 -1.84 8.65 0.01
N ALA A 92 -1.92 7.92 1.13
CA ALA A 92 -0.94 8.03 2.20
C ALA A 92 0.48 7.72 1.70
N ILE A 93 0.63 6.58 1.01
CA ILE A 93 1.89 6.17 0.39
C ILE A 93 2.35 7.22 -0.63
N TYR A 94 1.43 7.72 -1.49
CA TYR A 94 1.75 8.71 -2.50
C TYR A 94 2.34 10.01 -1.91
N ALA A 95 1.84 10.46 -0.76
CA ALA A 95 2.37 11.62 -0.06
C ALA A 95 3.69 11.30 0.66
N ALA A 96 3.73 10.17 1.41
CA ALA A 96 4.92 9.77 2.17
C ALA A 96 6.14 9.47 1.30
N ASP A 97 5.95 8.92 0.09
CA ASP A 97 7.03 8.65 -0.87
C ASP A 97 7.74 9.92 -1.35
N ARG A 98 7.12 11.08 -1.20
CA ARG A 98 7.65 12.37 -1.67
C ARG A 98 8.36 13.19 -0.61
N THR A 99 8.45 12.68 0.61
CA THR A 99 9.26 13.35 1.65
C THR A 99 10.76 13.16 1.38
N GLU A 100 11.55 14.20 1.59
CA GLU A 100 12.97 14.26 1.24
C GLU A 100 13.90 14.16 2.44
N SER A 101 13.60 14.87 3.53
CA SER A 101 14.45 14.97 4.72
C SER A 101 13.80 14.38 5.98
N LYS A 102 12.47 14.43 6.08
CA LYS A 102 11.71 13.88 7.19
C LYS A 102 10.87 12.72 6.68
N HIS A 103 11.08 11.54 7.24
CA HIS A 103 10.40 10.34 6.79
C HIS A 103 9.54 9.73 7.89
N ASN A 104 8.45 9.10 7.47
CA ASN A 104 7.70 8.19 8.34
C ASN A 104 7.45 6.88 7.57
N TYR A 105 8.18 5.86 7.97
CA TYR A 105 8.13 4.56 7.30
C TYR A 105 6.81 3.83 7.52
N SER A 106 6.09 4.11 8.61
CA SER A 106 4.77 3.52 8.85
C SER A 106 3.72 4.01 7.85
N TYR A 107 3.88 5.22 7.29
CA TYR A 107 3.01 5.71 6.22
C TYR A 107 3.49 5.25 4.83
N ARG A 108 4.81 5.20 4.62
CA ARG A 108 5.42 4.77 3.35
C ARG A 108 5.27 3.28 3.11
N TYR A 109 5.40 2.48 4.17
CA TYR A 109 5.29 1.03 4.17
C TYR A 109 4.15 0.58 5.08
N ALA A 110 2.96 1.11 4.80
CA ALA A 110 1.76 0.76 5.56
C ALA A 110 1.52 -0.76 5.54
N MET A 111 1.07 -1.29 6.67
CA MET A 111 0.76 -2.72 6.83
C MET A 111 -0.71 -2.91 7.25
N PRO A 112 -1.67 -2.55 6.39
CA PRO A 112 -3.08 -2.78 6.68
C PRO A 112 -3.42 -4.27 6.67
N HIS A 113 -4.59 -4.63 7.24
CA HIS A 113 -5.12 -5.99 7.21
C HIS A 113 -4.20 -7.04 7.85
N GLN A 114 -3.42 -6.64 8.87
CA GLN A 114 -2.32 -7.42 9.44
C GLN A 114 -2.74 -8.82 9.87
N SER A 115 -3.92 -9.00 10.48
CA SER A 115 -4.42 -10.31 10.89
C SER A 115 -4.54 -11.29 9.72
N TYR A 116 -5.08 -10.84 8.60
CA TYR A 116 -5.23 -11.67 7.40
C TYR A 116 -3.88 -11.95 6.73
N VAL A 117 -3.07 -10.91 6.52
CA VAL A 117 -1.78 -11.06 5.83
C VAL A 117 -0.86 -11.99 6.60
N VAL A 118 -0.69 -11.78 7.90
CA VAL A 118 0.20 -12.61 8.73
C VAL A 118 -0.31 -14.04 8.83
N SER A 119 -1.62 -14.24 9.03
CA SER A 119 -2.20 -15.58 9.12
C SER A 119 -2.01 -16.37 7.82
N HIS A 120 -2.43 -15.78 6.68
CA HIS A 120 -2.35 -16.47 5.39
C HIS A 120 -0.90 -16.69 4.91
N SER A 121 -0.01 -15.72 5.16
CA SER A 121 1.41 -15.89 4.83
C SER A 121 2.04 -17.03 5.62
N ARG A 122 1.78 -17.10 6.94
CA ARG A 122 2.26 -18.21 7.77
C ARG A 122 1.72 -19.55 7.32
N ASN A 123 0.43 -19.64 7.02
CA ASN A 123 -0.20 -20.86 6.54
C ASN A 123 0.39 -21.33 5.19
N ALA A 124 0.79 -20.37 4.35
CA ALA A 124 1.43 -20.62 3.06
C ALA A 124 2.94 -20.82 3.17
N GLY A 125 3.56 -20.65 4.34
CA GLY A 125 5.00 -20.79 4.54
C GLY A 125 5.84 -19.70 3.90
N ILE A 126 5.28 -18.49 3.70
CA ILE A 126 6.00 -17.33 3.14
C ILE A 126 6.17 -16.23 4.19
N ASP A 127 7.18 -15.38 3.99
CA ASP A 127 7.35 -14.18 4.82
C ASP A 127 6.22 -13.17 4.55
N PRO A 128 5.49 -12.70 5.59
CA PRO A 128 4.48 -11.65 5.44
C PRO A 128 5.00 -10.38 4.77
N ALA A 129 6.28 -10.05 4.94
CA ALA A 129 6.89 -8.89 4.30
C ALA A 129 6.86 -8.99 2.77
N TRP A 130 7.00 -10.20 2.23
CA TRP A 130 6.88 -10.42 0.79
C TRP A 130 5.46 -10.16 0.28
N ALA A 131 4.45 -10.66 1.00
CA ALA A 131 3.05 -10.38 0.66
C ALA A 131 2.72 -8.88 0.72
N TYR A 132 3.22 -8.17 1.74
CA TYR A 132 3.08 -6.71 1.83
C TYR A 132 3.78 -5.96 0.69
N GLY A 133 5.00 -6.36 0.34
CA GLY A 133 5.74 -5.80 -0.78
C GLY A 133 4.97 -5.93 -2.10
N LEU A 134 4.40 -7.11 -2.35
CA LEU A 134 3.58 -7.37 -3.53
C LEU A 134 2.31 -6.49 -3.53
N MET A 135 1.53 -6.49 -2.44
CA MET A 135 0.31 -5.66 -2.36
C MET A 135 0.59 -4.17 -2.52
N ARG A 136 1.72 -3.69 -1.98
CA ARG A 136 2.14 -2.30 -2.16
C ARG A 136 2.43 -1.98 -3.62
N GLN A 137 3.08 -2.88 -4.33
CA GLN A 137 3.41 -2.72 -5.75
C GLN A 137 2.17 -2.84 -6.64
N GLU A 138 1.32 -3.81 -6.38
CA GLU A 138 0.21 -4.18 -7.27
C GLU A 138 -1.01 -3.27 -7.12
N SER A 139 -1.39 -2.93 -5.90
CA SER A 139 -2.64 -2.19 -5.65
C SER A 139 -2.48 -0.97 -4.75
N ARG A 140 -1.34 -0.82 -4.07
CA ARG A 140 -1.19 0.14 -2.96
C ARG A 140 -2.31 0.00 -1.93
N PHE A 141 -2.72 -1.24 -1.69
CA PHE A 141 -3.78 -1.62 -0.75
C PHE A 141 -5.20 -1.15 -1.15
N VAL A 142 -5.46 -0.91 -2.42
CA VAL A 142 -6.82 -0.68 -2.94
C VAL A 142 -7.50 -2.04 -3.15
N SER A 143 -8.42 -2.41 -2.26
CA SER A 143 -9.06 -3.74 -2.28
C SER A 143 -9.92 -4.00 -3.50
N GLN A 144 -10.48 -2.96 -4.11
CA GLN A 144 -11.31 -3.03 -5.32
C GLN A 144 -10.53 -2.74 -6.61
N ALA A 145 -9.18 -2.71 -6.54
CA ALA A 145 -8.36 -2.47 -7.72
C ALA A 145 -8.63 -3.49 -8.82
N ARG A 146 -8.74 -3.02 -10.05
CA ARG A 146 -8.86 -3.86 -11.25
C ARG A 146 -7.95 -3.34 -12.35
N SER A 147 -7.20 -4.23 -12.96
CA SER A 147 -6.38 -3.90 -14.12
C SER A 147 -7.18 -4.01 -15.41
N HIS A 148 -6.66 -3.43 -16.49
CA HIS A 148 -7.26 -3.52 -17.82
C HIS A 148 -7.35 -4.95 -18.36
N VAL A 149 -6.47 -5.83 -17.90
CA VAL A 149 -6.43 -7.25 -18.29
C VAL A 149 -7.19 -8.16 -17.33
N GLY A 150 -7.90 -7.58 -16.34
CA GLY A 150 -8.80 -8.31 -15.46
C GLY A 150 -8.18 -8.79 -14.14
N ALA A 151 -6.92 -8.46 -13.82
CA ALA A 151 -6.38 -8.72 -12.50
C ALA A 151 -7.17 -7.96 -11.44
N GLY A 152 -7.38 -8.56 -10.27
CA GLY A 152 -8.24 -7.98 -9.25
C GLY A 152 -7.70 -8.06 -7.83
N GLY A 153 -8.14 -7.09 -7.01
CA GLY A 153 -7.94 -7.06 -5.56
C GLY A 153 -6.56 -6.60 -5.13
N LEU A 154 -6.28 -6.82 -3.84
CA LEU A 154 -5.04 -6.37 -3.18
C LEU A 154 -3.78 -6.91 -3.82
N MET A 155 -3.76 -8.18 -4.21
CA MET A 155 -2.61 -8.86 -4.80
C MET A 155 -2.69 -8.99 -6.33
N GLN A 156 -3.65 -8.31 -6.98
CA GLN A 156 -3.85 -8.25 -8.43
C GLN A 156 -3.78 -9.63 -9.10
N ILE A 157 -4.59 -10.56 -8.61
CA ILE A 157 -4.61 -11.93 -9.10
C ILE A 157 -5.43 -11.98 -10.40
N MET A 158 -4.86 -12.63 -11.42
CA MET A 158 -5.57 -12.90 -12.68
C MET A 158 -6.66 -13.96 -12.46
N PRO A 159 -7.80 -13.89 -13.17
CA PRO A 159 -8.88 -14.87 -13.05
C PRO A 159 -8.42 -16.32 -13.24
N ASP A 160 -7.54 -16.56 -14.23
CA ASP A 160 -7.04 -17.91 -14.49
C ASP A 160 -6.08 -18.40 -13.42
N THR A 161 -5.25 -17.50 -12.84
CA THR A 161 -4.44 -17.81 -11.66
C THR A 161 -5.33 -18.15 -10.45
N ALA A 162 -6.41 -17.39 -10.23
CA ALA A 162 -7.34 -17.67 -9.14
C ALA A 162 -8.06 -19.02 -9.32
N LYS A 163 -8.44 -19.39 -10.54
CA LYS A 163 -8.99 -20.74 -10.86
C LYS A 163 -7.98 -21.84 -10.57
N LEU A 164 -6.71 -21.64 -10.96
CA LEU A 164 -5.64 -22.60 -10.70
C LEU A 164 -5.46 -22.79 -9.19
N VAL A 165 -5.35 -21.68 -8.45
CA VAL A 165 -5.18 -21.71 -6.98
C VAL A 165 -6.37 -22.39 -6.31
N ALA A 166 -7.60 -22.01 -6.64
CA ALA A 166 -8.81 -22.66 -6.09
C ALA A 166 -8.77 -24.18 -6.30
N ARG A 167 -8.45 -24.62 -7.51
CA ARG A 167 -8.33 -26.06 -7.84
C ARG A 167 -7.25 -26.75 -6.99
N GLN A 168 -6.08 -26.12 -6.80
CA GLN A 168 -5.00 -26.67 -5.99
C GLN A 168 -5.37 -26.75 -4.50
N MET A 169 -6.23 -25.84 -4.04
CA MET A 169 -6.77 -25.82 -2.68
C MET A 169 -7.99 -26.73 -2.50
N GLY A 170 -8.48 -27.41 -3.55
CA GLY A 170 -9.68 -28.23 -3.50
C GLY A 170 -10.98 -27.44 -3.42
N GLU A 171 -10.97 -26.17 -3.87
CA GLU A 171 -12.11 -25.24 -3.80
C GLU A 171 -12.73 -24.97 -5.17
N THR A 172 -14.01 -24.59 -5.16
CA THR A 172 -14.67 -24.08 -6.38
C THR A 172 -14.36 -22.60 -6.53
N TYR A 173 -13.83 -22.20 -7.67
CA TYR A 173 -13.57 -20.80 -7.99
C TYR A 173 -14.85 -19.96 -8.01
N ASN A 174 -14.81 -18.83 -7.32
CA ASN A 174 -15.84 -17.79 -7.37
C ASN A 174 -15.20 -16.47 -7.84
N PRO A 175 -15.73 -15.82 -8.91
CA PRO A 175 -15.21 -14.54 -9.38
C PRO A 175 -15.13 -13.44 -8.31
N ALA A 176 -16.00 -13.47 -7.29
CA ALA A 176 -15.96 -12.54 -6.16
C ALA A 176 -14.68 -12.67 -5.33
N ALA A 177 -13.98 -13.80 -5.39
CA ALA A 177 -12.70 -14.02 -4.72
C ALA A 177 -11.63 -12.97 -5.08
N LEU A 178 -11.68 -12.43 -6.29
CA LEU A 178 -10.70 -11.41 -6.75
C LEU A 178 -10.79 -10.09 -5.98
N THR A 179 -11.97 -9.73 -5.48
CA THR A 179 -12.21 -8.48 -4.75
C THR A 179 -12.62 -8.69 -3.29
N ASP A 180 -12.87 -9.93 -2.88
CA ASP A 180 -12.96 -10.27 -1.46
C ASP A 180 -11.58 -10.25 -0.83
N MET A 181 -11.38 -9.34 0.14
CA MET A 181 -10.07 -9.07 0.74
C MET A 181 -9.42 -10.33 1.32
N ASN A 182 -10.18 -11.08 2.11
CA ASN A 182 -9.66 -12.26 2.79
C ASN A 182 -9.24 -13.35 1.79
N THR A 183 -10.12 -13.64 0.82
CA THR A 183 -9.87 -14.65 -0.20
C THR A 183 -8.74 -14.24 -1.15
N ASN A 184 -8.69 -12.96 -1.52
CA ASN A 184 -7.62 -12.43 -2.39
C ASN A 184 -6.24 -12.58 -1.73
N ILE A 185 -6.09 -12.20 -0.44
CA ILE A 185 -4.84 -12.38 0.31
C ILE A 185 -4.51 -13.87 0.43
N ARG A 186 -5.47 -14.73 0.76
CA ARG A 186 -5.27 -16.17 0.89
C ARG A 186 -4.81 -16.81 -0.43
N TYR A 187 -5.46 -16.48 -1.54
CA TYR A 187 -5.07 -17.00 -2.85
C TYR A 187 -3.70 -16.47 -3.29
N GLY A 188 -3.44 -15.19 -3.09
CA GLY A 188 -2.17 -14.58 -3.47
C GLY A 188 -0.99 -15.13 -2.68
N THR A 189 -1.14 -15.31 -1.37
CA THR A 189 -0.07 -15.90 -0.52
C THR A 189 0.16 -17.37 -0.87
N PHE A 190 -0.88 -18.15 -1.16
CA PHE A 190 -0.74 -19.52 -1.64
C PHE A 190 -0.04 -19.58 -2.99
N TYR A 191 -0.38 -18.69 -3.93
CA TYR A 191 0.30 -18.61 -5.23
C TYR A 191 1.78 -18.26 -5.10
N LEU A 192 2.13 -17.32 -4.21
CA LEU A 192 3.54 -17.00 -3.91
C LEU A 192 4.30 -18.23 -3.39
N SER A 193 3.69 -19.02 -2.50
CA SER A 193 4.26 -20.27 -2.02
C SER A 193 4.48 -21.28 -3.14
N MET A 194 3.53 -21.41 -4.07
CA MET A 194 3.69 -22.26 -5.24
C MET A 194 4.88 -21.85 -6.11
N ILE A 195 5.05 -20.54 -6.35
CA ILE A 195 6.18 -20.03 -7.12
C ILE A 195 7.48 -20.29 -6.37
N GLN A 196 7.53 -20.02 -5.07
CA GLN A 196 8.73 -20.24 -4.25
C GLN A 196 9.19 -21.71 -4.28
N SER A 197 8.24 -22.64 -4.32
CA SER A 197 8.58 -24.08 -4.35
C SER A 197 9.13 -24.55 -5.71
N GLN A 198 9.09 -23.72 -6.75
CA GLN A 198 9.60 -24.02 -8.09
C GLN A 198 10.99 -23.41 -8.34
N LEU A 199 11.49 -22.59 -7.41
CA LEU A 199 12.80 -21.95 -7.45
C LEU A 199 13.86 -22.75 -6.68
#